data_63cf2b8a153e2dd563726ef6b4a98148
#
_entry.id   63cf2b8a153e2dd563726ef6b4a98148
#
_cell.length_a   1.000
_cell.length_b   1.000
_cell.length_c   1.000
_cell.angle_alpha   90.00
_cell.angle_beta   90.00
_cell.angle_gamma   90.00
#
_symmetry.space_group_name_H-M   'P 1'
#
loop_
_entity.id
_entity.type
_entity.pdbx_description
1 polymer ?
#
loop_
_entity_poly.entity_id
_entity_poly.type
_entity_poly.pdbx_seq_one_letter_code
_entity_poly.pdbx_strand_id
1 'polypeptide(L)'
;DIWIQIEGYIDLLDPALEIGYSIYSEDGITLYWSYFNDQEESKWPQLSRGHIVLRTKIPKRFLNEGIYTIELRASLRCRMWITEPGKKTPSLILHIQGGLSDSPYWTEKRDGVIAPLLEWRGGVNDQRADSGPYGCK
;
A
#
# COMPACT_ATOMS: atom_id res chain seq x y z
N ASP A 1 2.66 -10.06 7.66
CA ASP A 1 2.27 -8.65 7.61
C ASP A 1 3.51 -7.79 7.43
N ILE A 2 3.38 -6.76 6.61
CA ILE A 2 4.45 -5.80 6.32
C ILE A 2 4.05 -4.46 6.91
N TRP A 3 4.90 -3.90 7.77
CA TRP A 3 4.68 -2.60 8.35
C TRP A 3 5.66 -1.59 7.78
N ILE A 4 5.14 -0.45 7.37
CA ILE A 4 5.94 0.72 7.00
C ILE A 4 5.99 1.65 8.19
N GLN A 5 7.19 2.03 8.59
CA GLN A 5 7.41 2.98 9.68
C GLN A 5 8.16 4.20 9.14
N ILE A 6 7.63 5.35 9.44
CA ILE A 6 8.24 6.64 9.10
C ILE A 6 8.56 7.34 10.41
N GLU A 7 9.83 7.66 10.61
CA GLU A 7 10.29 8.41 11.77
C GLU A 7 10.88 9.73 11.32
N GLY A 8 10.67 10.74 12.11
CA GLY A 8 11.22 12.05 11.82
C GLY A 8 11.04 13.02 12.97
N TYR A 9 11.51 14.23 12.75
CA TYR A 9 11.40 15.31 13.70
C TYR A 9 10.65 16.48 13.06
N ILE A 10 9.59 16.93 13.70
CA ILE A 10 8.83 18.11 13.28
C ILE A 10 9.33 19.30 14.10
N ASP A 11 9.95 20.24 13.42
CA ASP A 11 10.42 21.47 14.05
C ASP A 11 9.30 22.50 14.14
N LEU A 12 8.59 22.69 13.05
CA LEU A 12 7.45 23.60 12.96
C LEU A 12 6.23 22.84 12.43
N LEU A 13 5.21 22.69 13.27
CA LEU A 13 4.00 22.00 12.87
C LEU A 13 3.11 22.93 12.03
N ASP A 14 2.85 22.51 10.81
CA ASP A 14 1.99 23.20 9.85
C ASP A 14 0.75 22.37 9.59
N PRO A 15 -0.46 22.96 9.60
CA PRO A 15 -1.70 22.19 9.31
C PRO A 15 -1.73 21.58 7.91
N ALA A 16 -0.95 22.09 6.96
CA ALA A 16 -0.87 21.57 5.61
C ALA A 16 0.13 20.44 5.44
N LEU A 17 0.79 19.99 6.50
CA LEU A 17 1.78 18.92 6.44
C LEU A 17 1.13 17.59 6.09
N GLU A 18 1.62 16.98 5.03
CA GLU A 18 1.26 15.64 4.61
C GLU A 18 2.50 14.75 4.61
N ILE A 19 2.41 13.59 5.25
CA ILE A 19 3.49 12.62 5.33
C ILE A 19 2.95 11.26 4.94
N GLY A 20 3.67 10.56 4.10
CA GLY A 20 3.31 9.23 3.66
C GLY A 20 4.40 8.63 2.80
N TYR A 21 4.02 7.76 1.89
CA TYR A 21 4.96 7.10 1.00
C TYR A 21 4.33 6.77 -0.34
N SER A 22 5.20 6.61 -1.32
CA SER A 22 4.86 6.02 -2.63
C SER A 22 5.50 4.65 -2.72
N ILE A 23 4.86 3.76 -3.46
CA ILE A 23 5.45 2.47 -3.79
C ILE A 23 5.49 2.31 -5.31
N TYR A 24 6.62 1.85 -5.79
CA TYR A 24 6.89 1.66 -7.21
C TYR A 24 7.24 0.20 -7.47
N SER A 25 6.86 -0.28 -8.65
CA SER A 25 7.34 -1.57 -9.15
C SER A 25 8.83 -1.49 -9.50
N GLU A 26 9.43 -2.64 -9.77
CA GLU A 26 10.82 -2.71 -10.23
C GLU A 26 11.06 -1.90 -11.51
N ASP A 27 10.04 -1.81 -12.37
CA ASP A 27 10.09 -1.03 -13.62
C ASP A 27 9.81 0.46 -13.42
N GLY A 28 9.67 0.92 -12.19
CA GLY A 28 9.46 2.32 -11.88
C GLY A 28 8.01 2.81 -12.03
N ILE A 29 7.06 1.88 -12.17
CA ILE A 29 5.64 2.24 -12.26
C ILE A 29 5.11 2.50 -10.87
N THR A 30 4.47 3.64 -10.68
CA THR A 30 3.81 3.97 -9.41
C THR A 30 2.61 3.06 -9.21
N LEU A 31 2.60 2.32 -8.09
CA LEU A 31 1.46 1.48 -7.74
C LEU A 31 0.42 2.26 -6.96
N TYR A 32 0.85 2.96 -5.94
CA TYR A 32 0.02 3.86 -5.16
C TYR A 32 0.88 4.74 -4.27
N TRP A 33 0.27 5.76 -3.70
CA TRP A 33 0.81 6.47 -2.55
C TRP A 33 -0.25 6.54 -1.45
N SER A 34 0.20 6.71 -0.23
CA SER A 34 -0.67 6.78 0.94
C SER A 34 -0.14 7.82 1.92
N TYR A 35 -1.04 8.59 2.49
CA TYR A 35 -0.73 9.61 3.48
C TYR A 35 -1.42 9.30 4.81
N PHE A 36 -0.84 9.78 5.91
CA PHE A 36 -1.40 9.58 7.24
C PHE A 36 -2.80 10.19 7.40
N ASN A 37 -3.17 11.12 6.54
CA ASN A 37 -4.43 11.85 6.56
C ASN A 37 -5.40 11.48 5.44
N ASP A 38 -5.28 10.29 4.88
CA ASP A 38 -6.18 9.83 3.81
C ASP A 38 -7.58 9.48 4.32
N GLN A 39 -7.69 9.05 5.58
CA GLN A 39 -8.98 8.73 6.17
C GLN A 39 -9.68 9.98 6.69
N GLU A 40 -10.90 9.82 7.20
CA GLU A 40 -11.63 10.90 7.85
C GLU A 40 -10.84 11.49 9.02
N GLU A 41 -10.97 12.79 9.22
CA GLU A 41 -10.14 13.55 10.16
C GLU A 41 -10.11 12.97 11.58
N SER A 42 -11.22 12.40 12.03
CA SER A 42 -11.31 11.78 13.36
C SER A 42 -10.34 10.61 13.58
N LYS A 43 -9.84 10.04 12.49
CA LYS A 43 -8.93 8.89 12.52
C LYS A 43 -7.47 9.25 12.27
N TRP A 44 -7.18 10.51 12.03
CA TRP A 44 -5.80 10.91 11.78
C TRP A 44 -4.94 10.76 13.05
N PRO A 45 -3.74 10.19 12.93
CA PRO A 45 -2.76 10.29 14.00
C PRO A 45 -2.52 11.76 14.36
N GLN A 46 -2.45 12.05 15.65
CA GLN A 46 -2.15 13.40 16.10
C GLN A 46 -0.67 13.67 16.02
N LEU A 47 -0.30 14.65 15.22
CA LEU A 47 1.09 15.09 15.11
C LEU A 47 1.37 16.23 16.07
N SER A 48 2.57 16.29 16.56
CA SER A 48 3.06 17.39 17.39
C SER A 48 4.50 17.71 17.04
N ARG A 49 4.94 18.87 17.46
CA ARG A 49 6.36 19.23 17.35
C ARG A 49 7.21 18.21 18.12
N GLY A 50 8.35 17.86 17.56
CA GLY A 50 9.26 16.90 18.15
C GLY A 50 9.36 15.63 17.33
N HIS A 51 9.86 14.58 17.96
CA HIS A 51 10.01 13.27 17.33
C HIS A 51 8.66 12.64 17.06
N ILE A 52 8.45 12.16 15.84
CA ILE A 52 7.24 11.46 15.45
C ILE A 52 7.56 10.08 14.91
N VAL A 53 6.61 9.16 15.09
CA VAL A 53 6.63 7.83 14.50
C VAL A 53 5.26 7.56 13.92
N LEU A 54 5.21 7.36 12.61
CA LEU A 54 4.00 6.97 11.91
C LEU A 54 4.15 5.53 11.41
N ARG A 55 3.10 4.75 11.54
CA ARG A 55 3.10 3.36 11.08
C ARG A 55 1.85 3.07 10.28
N THR A 56 2.02 2.32 9.20
CA THR A 56 0.92 1.77 8.44
C THR A 56 1.26 0.37 7.98
N LYS A 57 0.24 -0.40 7.68
CA LYS A 57 0.41 -1.80 7.29
C LYS A 57 0.01 -1.99 5.83
N ILE A 58 0.89 -2.65 5.07
CA ILE A 58 0.50 -3.17 3.76
C ILE A 58 -0.31 -4.44 4.04
N PRO A 59 -1.56 -4.51 3.58
CA PRO A 59 -2.39 -5.68 3.81
C PRO A 59 -1.72 -6.96 3.30
N LYS A 60 -1.91 -8.03 4.03
CA LYS A 60 -1.41 -9.35 3.63
C LYS A 60 -1.97 -9.70 2.25
N ARG A 61 -1.10 -10.19 1.37
CA ARG A 61 -1.46 -10.61 0.00
C ARG A 61 -1.99 -9.50 -0.89
N PHE A 62 -1.65 -8.25 -0.55
CA PHE A 62 -1.99 -7.11 -1.38
C PHE A 62 -1.09 -7.03 -2.62
N LEU A 63 0.21 -7.23 -2.42
CA LEU A 63 1.21 -7.17 -3.49
C LEU A 63 1.64 -8.56 -3.89
N ASN A 64 1.91 -8.74 -5.17
CA ASN A 64 2.50 -9.97 -5.71
C ASN A 64 3.96 -10.11 -5.26
N GLU A 65 4.52 -11.28 -5.48
CA GLU A 65 5.97 -11.48 -5.37
C GLU A 65 6.67 -10.52 -6.31
N GLY A 66 7.75 -9.95 -5.86
CA GLY A 66 8.51 -9.01 -6.66
C GLY A 66 9.34 -8.06 -5.83
N ILE A 67 9.97 -7.15 -6.53
CA ILE A 67 10.84 -6.12 -5.94
C ILE A 67 10.14 -4.77 -6.10
N TYR A 68 10.06 -4.03 -5.01
CA TYR A 68 9.38 -2.75 -4.96
C TYR A 68 10.29 -1.71 -4.32
N THR A 69 10.14 -0.46 -4.73
CA THR A 69 10.77 0.68 -4.07
C THR A 69 9.72 1.45 -3.28
N ILE A 70 10.00 1.71 -2.02
CA ILE A 70 9.18 2.53 -1.14
C ILE A 70 9.91 3.84 -0.93
N GLU A 71 9.27 4.96 -1.23
CA GLU A 71 9.85 6.28 -1.17
C GLU A 71 9.02 7.19 -0.26
N LEU A 72 9.69 7.90 0.63
CA LEU A 72 9.05 8.87 1.52
C LEU A 72 8.43 10.00 0.69
N ARG A 73 7.19 10.36 1.05
CA ARG A 73 6.52 11.55 0.53
C ARG A 73 6.23 12.48 1.68
N ALA A 74 6.70 13.70 1.58
CA ALA A 74 6.38 14.75 2.54
C ALA A 74 6.20 16.07 1.80
N SER A 75 5.13 16.78 2.12
CA SER A 75 4.82 18.06 1.49
C SER A 75 4.01 18.95 2.42
N LEU A 76 3.98 20.23 2.09
CA LEU A 76 2.95 21.13 2.57
C LEU A 76 1.92 21.26 1.44
N ARG A 77 0.73 20.76 1.70
CA ARG A 77 -0.33 20.63 0.69
C ARG A 77 -0.53 21.91 -0.10
N CYS A 78 -0.48 21.77 -1.43
CA CYS A 78 -0.66 22.88 -2.38
C CYS A 78 0.34 24.03 -2.24
N ARG A 79 1.42 23.84 -1.51
CA ARG A 79 2.44 24.87 -1.34
C ARG A 79 3.83 24.44 -1.79
N MET A 80 4.35 23.34 -1.25
CA MET A 80 5.69 22.89 -1.60
C MET A 80 5.94 21.44 -1.25
N TRP A 81 6.87 20.82 -1.96
CA TRP A 81 7.44 19.53 -1.58
C TRP A 81 8.49 19.72 -0.49
N ILE A 82 8.47 18.84 0.50
CA ILE A 82 9.56 18.67 1.45
C ILE A 82 10.47 17.56 0.92
N THR A 83 9.87 16.46 0.42
CA THR A 83 10.59 15.44 -0.33
C THR A 83 9.92 15.33 -1.71
N GLU A 84 10.58 15.85 -2.73
CA GLU A 84 10.05 15.83 -4.08
C GLU A 84 10.19 14.42 -4.68
N PRO A 85 9.09 13.82 -5.23
CA PRO A 85 9.15 12.50 -5.84
C PRO A 85 10.18 12.43 -6.97
N GLY A 86 10.93 11.32 -7.02
CA GLY A 86 11.95 11.10 -8.03
C GLY A 86 13.25 11.85 -7.79
N LYS A 87 13.32 12.68 -6.78
CA LYS A 87 14.54 13.35 -6.34
C LYS A 87 15.14 12.61 -5.15
N LYS A 88 16.32 12.98 -4.72
CA LYS A 88 17.07 12.34 -3.65
C LYS A 88 16.26 12.34 -2.33
N THR A 89 15.42 11.34 -2.14
CA THR A 89 14.54 11.19 -0.97
C THR A 89 14.84 9.88 -0.26
N PRO A 90 14.55 9.79 1.04
CA PRO A 90 14.64 8.51 1.73
C PRO A 90 13.80 7.44 1.05
N SER A 91 14.42 6.32 0.75
CA SER A 91 13.76 5.19 0.11
C SER A 91 14.35 3.86 0.59
N LEU A 92 13.59 2.79 0.38
CA LEU A 92 14.06 1.44 0.67
C LEU A 92 13.49 0.46 -0.36
N ILE A 93 14.12 -0.69 -0.43
CA ILE A 93 13.70 -1.78 -1.31
C ILE A 93 12.95 -2.82 -0.49
N LEU A 94 11.79 -3.20 -0.98
CA LEU A 94 10.97 -4.28 -0.43
C LEU A 94 11.01 -5.46 -1.40
N HIS A 95 11.41 -6.62 -0.91
CA HIS A 95 11.40 -7.84 -1.70
C HIS A 95 10.39 -8.82 -1.12
N ILE A 96 9.35 -9.13 -1.87
CA ILE A 96 8.32 -10.10 -1.50
C ILE A 96 8.61 -11.41 -2.23
N GLN A 97 8.83 -12.48 -1.46
CA GLN A 97 9.17 -13.79 -1.98
C GLN A 97 8.19 -14.84 -1.49
N GLY A 98 7.67 -15.65 -2.41
CA GLY A 98 6.97 -16.90 -2.15
C GLY A 98 5.83 -16.86 -1.13
N GLY A 99 5.24 -18.00 -0.92
CA GLY A 99 4.31 -18.22 0.20
C GLY A 99 2.99 -17.48 0.12
N LEU A 100 2.56 -17.06 -1.06
CA LEU A 100 1.31 -16.32 -1.22
C LEU A 100 0.07 -17.21 -1.10
N SER A 101 0.23 -18.51 -1.36
CA SER A 101 -0.87 -19.47 -1.29
C SER A 101 -0.35 -20.86 -0.93
N ASP A 102 -1.19 -21.62 -0.25
CA ASP A 102 -0.93 -23.02 0.08
C ASP A 102 -1.51 -23.97 -0.98
N SER A 103 -2.07 -23.43 -2.05
CA SER A 103 -2.61 -24.26 -3.14
C SER A 103 -1.51 -25.03 -3.85
N PRO A 104 -1.70 -26.33 -4.10
CA PRO A 104 -0.74 -27.11 -4.87
C PRO A 104 -0.62 -26.66 -6.33
N TYR A 105 -1.54 -25.84 -6.80
CA TYR A 105 -1.52 -25.28 -8.15
C TYR A 105 -0.94 -23.87 -8.23
N TRP A 106 -0.62 -23.26 -7.10
CA TRP A 106 0.05 -21.97 -7.07
C TRP A 106 1.53 -22.18 -6.79
N THR A 107 2.21 -22.73 -7.77
CA THR A 107 3.61 -23.15 -7.63
C THR A 107 4.61 -22.11 -8.09
N GLU A 108 4.15 -21.14 -8.87
CA GLU A 108 5.00 -20.12 -9.47
C GLU A 108 4.40 -18.74 -9.26
N LYS A 109 5.25 -17.72 -9.42
CA LYS A 109 4.79 -16.34 -9.45
C LYS A 109 3.79 -16.17 -10.60
N ARG A 110 2.65 -15.61 -10.29
CA ARG A 110 1.66 -15.20 -11.30
C ARG A 110 2.04 -13.84 -11.87
N ASP A 111 1.65 -13.60 -13.12
CA ASP A 111 1.84 -12.28 -13.72
C ASP A 111 0.95 -11.24 -13.03
N GLY A 112 1.41 -9.99 -13.06
CA GLY A 112 0.68 -8.89 -12.49
C GLY A 112 1.30 -8.35 -11.21
N VAL A 113 0.89 -7.16 -10.85
CA VAL A 113 1.43 -6.43 -9.70
C VAL A 113 0.78 -6.89 -8.40
N ILE A 114 -0.46 -7.31 -8.47
CA ILE A 114 -1.19 -7.85 -7.34
C ILE A 114 -1.50 -9.32 -7.58
N ALA A 115 -1.59 -10.09 -6.51
CA ALA A 115 -1.88 -11.53 -6.57
C ALA A 115 -2.87 -11.87 -5.46
N PRO A 116 -4.13 -11.46 -5.60
CA PRO A 116 -5.12 -11.65 -4.56
C PRO A 116 -5.49 -13.12 -4.43
N LEU A 117 -5.69 -13.56 -3.21
CA LEU A 117 -6.26 -14.85 -2.90
C LEU A 117 -7.75 -14.64 -2.62
N LEU A 118 -8.57 -14.88 -3.65
CA LEU A 118 -10.00 -14.62 -3.59
C LEU A 118 -10.76 -15.89 -3.23
N GLU A 119 -11.83 -15.72 -2.46
CA GLU A 119 -12.75 -16.79 -2.17
C GLU A 119 -13.72 -16.95 -3.34
N TRP A 120 -13.83 -18.17 -3.83
CA TRP A 120 -14.81 -18.53 -4.86
C TRP A 120 -15.92 -19.35 -4.23
N ARG A 121 -17.14 -19.11 -4.67
CA ARG A 121 -18.32 -19.86 -4.27
C ARG A 121 -19.00 -20.40 -5.50
N GLY A 122 -19.70 -21.52 -5.34
CA GLY A 122 -20.45 -22.13 -6.43
C GLY A 122 -20.21 -23.62 -6.50
N GLY A 123 -20.75 -24.21 -7.52
CA GLY A 123 -20.73 -25.64 -7.78
C GLY A 123 -22.08 -26.11 -8.31
N VAL A 124 -22.19 -27.40 -8.62
CA VAL A 124 -23.37 -27.93 -9.29
C VAL A 124 -24.67 -27.73 -8.49
N ASN A 125 -24.58 -27.78 -7.16
CA ASN A 125 -25.74 -27.70 -6.28
C ASN A 125 -25.78 -26.43 -5.42
N ASP A 126 -24.98 -25.41 -5.75
CA ASP A 126 -25.00 -24.18 -5.00
C ASP A 126 -26.02 -23.20 -5.57
N GLN A 127 -27.21 -23.23 -4.99
CA GLN A 127 -28.33 -22.38 -5.39
C GLN A 127 -28.02 -20.88 -5.24
N ARG A 128 -27.10 -20.54 -4.36
CA ARG A 128 -26.73 -19.13 -4.13
C ARG A 128 -25.91 -18.53 -5.27
N ALA A 129 -25.25 -19.37 -6.03
CA ALA A 129 -24.46 -18.93 -7.18
C ALA A 129 -25.36 -18.41 -8.31
N ASP A 130 -26.61 -18.80 -8.35
CA ASP A 130 -27.55 -18.44 -9.41
C ASP A 130 -28.38 -17.21 -9.09
N SER A 131 -28.19 -16.59 -7.97
CA SER A 131 -29.00 -15.45 -7.57
C SER A 131 -28.60 -14.14 -8.27
N GLY A 132 -27.57 -14.15 -9.09
CA GLY A 132 -27.13 -12.97 -9.82
C GLY A 132 -27.96 -12.65 -11.05
N PRO A 133 -28.11 -11.38 -11.40
CA PRO A 133 -28.86 -10.96 -12.58
C PRO A 133 -28.19 -11.35 -13.91
N TYR A 134 -26.97 -11.80 -13.84
CA TYR A 134 -26.24 -12.19 -15.04
C TYR A 134 -26.37 -13.67 -15.27
N GLY A 135 -27.32 -14.02 -16.01
CA GLY A 135 -27.29 -15.31 -16.62
C GLY A 135 -26.11 -15.43 -17.59
N CYS A 136 -24.93 -15.08 -17.15
CA CYS A 136 -23.73 -15.21 -17.97
C CYS A 136 -23.52 -16.65 -18.35
N LYS A 137 -23.75 -16.94 -19.57
CA LYS A 137 -23.70 -18.28 -20.11
C LYS A 137 -22.49 -18.46 -20.99
#